data_792556dbb3d42fd6e63115c68ade2c97
#
_entry.id   792556dbb3d42fd6e63115c68ade2c97
#
_cell.length_a   1.000
_cell.length_b   1.000
_cell.length_c   1.000
_cell.angle_alpha   90.00
_cell.angle_beta   90.00
_cell.angle_gamma   90.00
#
_symmetry.space_group_name_H-M   'P 1'
#
loop_
_entity.id
_entity.type
_entity.pdbx_description
1 polymer ?
#
loop_
_entity_poly.entity_id
_entity_poly.type
_entity_poly.pdbx_seq_one_letter_code
_entity_poly.pdbx_strand_id
1 'polypeptide(L)'
;MKKHFSGKSIAAICAALVIVIIALIALGTGGRAGFITRIASGVTKPIRVAAASVASEIESLYGYMYKYESLVSENQRLNVEIAKLRQNEREYNEVLEENERFRALFDLKSRHSDYVFETASVLSWTSSNWASTFTISKGSSNSDVEVGDAVITEAGMLVGQVTEVEGTTSKCRSIVDTGFSASAFTESSSDIVVAKGNFARMRDGKLAIEYISEGTHMYTGDTVMTSGKGEVFTRGLLIGYVSDMDEDISGLGMTATVEPAAEIGELMNVYVITDFKVTE
;
A
#
# COMPACT_ATOMS: atom_id res chain seq x y z
N MET A 1 13.48 -25.76 40.00
CA MET A 1 14.13 -27.09 39.90
C MET A 1 15.06 -27.29 41.09
N LYS A 2 14.68 -28.10 42.08
CA LYS A 2 15.52 -28.42 43.23
C LYS A 2 16.51 -29.51 42.81
N LYS A 3 17.79 -29.17 42.66
CA LYS A 3 18.85 -30.16 42.47
C LYS A 3 19.08 -30.88 43.82
N HIS A 4 18.74 -32.15 43.85
CA HIS A 4 19.13 -33.05 44.95
C HIS A 4 20.66 -33.15 44.96
N PHE A 5 21.27 -32.56 45.97
CA PHE A 5 22.68 -32.80 46.28
C PHE A 5 22.80 -34.29 46.71
N SER A 6 23.52 -35.07 45.88
CA SER A 6 23.79 -36.46 46.18
C SER A 6 24.59 -36.54 47.51
N GLY A 7 24.20 -37.46 48.41
CA GLY A 7 24.89 -37.65 49.74
C GLY A 7 26.41 -37.83 49.58
N LYS A 8 26.90 -38.27 48.43
CA LYS A 8 28.32 -38.37 48.08
C LYS A 8 29.00 -36.99 47.94
N SER A 9 28.31 -35.97 47.46
CA SER A 9 28.85 -34.60 47.36
C SER A 9 28.96 -33.92 48.72
N ILE A 10 28.00 -34.16 49.61
CA ILE A 10 28.04 -33.65 50.99
C ILE A 10 29.17 -34.33 51.77
N ALA A 11 29.34 -35.63 51.63
CA ALA A 11 30.45 -36.37 52.24
C ALA A 11 31.84 -35.89 51.76
N ALA A 12 31.98 -35.56 50.47
CA ALA A 12 33.22 -35.01 49.89
C ALA A 12 33.54 -33.61 50.46
N ILE A 13 32.53 -32.76 50.62
CA ILE A 13 32.68 -31.40 51.21
C ILE A 13 33.04 -31.51 52.72
N CYS A 14 32.42 -32.41 53.48
CA CYS A 14 32.75 -32.64 54.87
C CYS A 14 34.17 -33.18 55.03
N ALA A 15 34.59 -34.12 54.19
CA ALA A 15 35.95 -34.66 54.22
C ALA A 15 37.01 -33.58 53.90
N ALA A 16 36.75 -32.68 52.93
CA ALA A 16 37.61 -31.54 52.61
C ALA A 16 37.72 -30.58 53.81
N LEU A 17 36.60 -30.28 54.48
CA LEU A 17 36.56 -29.40 55.63
C LEU A 17 37.35 -29.99 56.82
N VAL A 18 37.26 -31.31 57.08
CA VAL A 18 38.03 -32.00 58.09
C VAL A 18 39.53 -31.95 57.78
N ILE A 19 39.95 -32.11 56.51
CA ILE A 19 41.34 -32.03 56.14
C ILE A 19 41.90 -30.60 56.33
N VAL A 20 41.10 -29.58 56.07
CA VAL A 20 41.51 -28.19 56.32
C VAL A 20 41.65 -27.90 57.82
N ILE A 21 40.74 -28.41 58.65
CA ILE A 21 40.79 -28.26 60.09
C ILE A 21 42.02 -28.95 60.68
N ILE A 22 42.32 -30.17 60.19
CA ILE A 22 43.55 -30.93 60.62
C ILE A 22 44.77 -30.15 60.21
N ALA A 23 44.83 -29.57 59.03
CA ALA A 23 45.95 -28.75 58.58
C ALA A 23 46.16 -27.50 59.41
N LEU A 24 45.06 -26.83 59.83
CA LEU A 24 45.08 -25.64 60.69
C LEU A 24 45.56 -25.96 62.10
N ILE A 25 45.14 -27.09 62.64
CA ILE A 25 45.60 -27.58 63.97
C ILE A 25 47.09 -27.96 63.94
N ALA A 26 47.55 -28.60 62.88
CA ALA A 26 48.95 -28.93 62.66
C ALA A 26 49.89 -27.71 62.47
N LEU A 27 49.37 -26.61 61.96
CA LEU A 27 50.08 -25.34 61.87
C LEU A 27 50.14 -24.60 63.22
N GLY A 28 49.17 -24.82 64.12
CA GLY A 28 49.12 -24.19 65.43
C GLY A 28 50.02 -24.88 66.52
N THR A 29 50.42 -26.12 66.29
CA THR A 29 51.27 -26.93 67.26
C THR A 29 52.70 -27.10 66.77
N GLY A 30 53.43 -26.03 66.60
CA GLY A 30 54.87 -25.81 66.41
C GLY A 30 55.81 -27.04 66.30
N GLY A 31 55.57 -28.04 65.46
CA GLY A 31 56.37 -29.24 65.37
C GLY A 31 56.68 -29.78 63.95
N ARG A 32 57.94 -29.64 63.54
CA ARG A 32 58.63 -30.29 62.40
C ARG A 32 58.12 -29.97 60.99
N ALA A 33 58.64 -28.90 60.41
CA ALA A 33 58.31 -28.32 59.11
C ALA A 33 58.62 -29.20 57.89
N GLY A 34 59.19 -30.40 58.01
CA GLY A 34 59.65 -31.18 56.82
C GLY A 34 58.61 -32.15 56.24
N PHE A 35 57.58 -32.56 57.00
CA PHE A 35 56.60 -33.55 56.55
C PHE A 35 55.33 -32.86 55.96
N ILE A 36 55.01 -31.74 56.54
CA ILE A 36 53.78 -30.98 56.25
C ILE A 36 53.93 -30.30 54.83
N THR A 37 55.09 -29.83 54.44
CA THR A 37 55.35 -29.23 53.15
C THR A 37 55.18 -30.17 51.95
N ARG A 38 55.46 -31.51 52.13
CA ARG A 38 55.23 -32.51 51.09
C ARG A 38 53.79 -32.91 50.92
N ILE A 39 52.99 -32.90 51.95
CA ILE A 39 51.54 -33.18 51.90
C ILE A 39 50.77 -31.95 51.35
N ALA A 40 51.16 -30.75 51.77
CA ALA A 40 50.56 -29.53 51.31
C ALA A 40 50.75 -29.31 49.79
N SER A 41 51.92 -29.65 49.24
CA SER A 41 52.19 -29.52 47.81
C SER A 41 51.43 -30.55 46.95
N GLY A 42 51.04 -31.71 47.52
CA GLY A 42 50.27 -32.74 46.83
C GLY A 42 48.78 -32.40 46.71
N VAL A 43 48.21 -31.71 47.69
CA VAL A 43 46.78 -31.38 47.77
C VAL A 43 46.47 -30.02 47.13
N THR A 44 47.41 -29.09 47.15
CA THR A 44 47.19 -27.73 46.56
C THR A 44 47.24 -27.69 45.04
N LYS A 45 47.94 -28.62 44.39
CA LYS A 45 48.01 -28.69 42.92
C LYS A 45 46.66 -29.00 42.26
N PRO A 46 45.90 -30.05 42.66
CA PRO A 46 44.63 -30.37 42.03
C PRO A 46 43.56 -29.29 42.37
N ILE A 47 43.64 -28.63 43.54
CA ILE A 47 42.71 -27.56 43.88
C ILE A 47 42.97 -26.30 43.03
N ARG A 48 44.20 -25.96 42.77
CA ARG A 48 44.55 -24.82 41.86
C ARG A 48 44.14 -25.09 40.42
N VAL A 49 44.30 -26.29 39.92
CA VAL A 49 43.88 -26.68 38.58
C VAL A 49 42.37 -26.64 38.46
N ALA A 50 41.65 -27.18 39.45
CA ALA A 50 40.20 -27.13 39.48
C ALA A 50 39.66 -25.69 39.63
N ALA A 51 40.28 -24.85 40.42
CA ALA A 51 39.90 -23.43 40.55
C ALA A 51 40.17 -22.62 39.25
N ALA A 52 41.28 -22.91 38.55
CA ALA A 52 41.60 -22.27 37.28
C ALA A 52 40.63 -22.69 36.16
N SER A 53 40.24 -23.99 36.12
CA SER A 53 39.25 -24.45 35.10
C SER A 53 37.85 -23.85 35.37
N VAL A 54 37.43 -23.73 36.60
CA VAL A 54 36.14 -23.05 36.93
C VAL A 54 36.21 -21.57 36.63
N ALA A 55 37.32 -20.89 36.88
CA ALA A 55 37.49 -19.49 36.53
C ALA A 55 37.42 -19.26 35.03
N SER A 56 38.04 -20.14 34.20
CA SER A 56 37.99 -20.03 32.74
C SER A 56 36.61 -20.33 32.17
N GLU A 57 35.83 -21.24 32.76
CA GLU A 57 34.44 -21.48 32.36
C GLU A 57 33.53 -20.29 32.75
N ILE A 58 33.74 -19.68 33.90
CA ILE A 58 33.00 -18.49 34.29
C ILE A 58 33.33 -17.32 33.36
N GLU A 59 34.59 -17.12 32.97
CA GLU A 59 35.02 -16.06 32.05
C GLU A 59 34.43 -16.28 30.65
N SER A 60 34.33 -17.52 30.17
CA SER A 60 33.68 -17.85 28.93
C SER A 60 32.17 -17.58 28.96
N LEU A 61 31.49 -17.92 30.07
CA LEU A 61 30.06 -17.64 30.27
C LEU A 61 29.78 -16.13 30.30
N TYR A 62 30.59 -15.34 30.98
CA TYR A 62 30.50 -13.89 30.95
C TYR A 62 30.72 -13.33 29.54
N GLY A 63 31.68 -13.86 28.78
CA GLY A 63 31.92 -13.51 27.38
C GLY A 63 30.73 -13.82 26.48
N TYR A 64 30.08 -14.98 26.69
CA TYR A 64 28.86 -15.34 25.94
C TYR A 64 27.67 -14.42 26.30
N MET A 65 27.46 -14.11 27.58
CA MET A 65 26.39 -13.20 28.00
C MET A 65 26.57 -11.78 27.42
N TYR A 66 27.78 -11.24 27.49
CA TYR A 66 28.08 -9.92 26.93
C TYR A 66 27.89 -9.88 25.41
N LYS A 67 28.32 -10.95 24.73
CA LYS A 67 28.14 -11.09 23.28
C LYS A 67 26.66 -11.25 22.92
N TYR A 68 25.89 -11.95 23.74
CA TYR A 68 24.44 -12.11 23.53
C TYR A 68 23.70 -10.76 23.71
N GLU A 69 23.99 -10.00 24.74
CA GLU A 69 23.39 -8.68 24.97
C GLU A 69 23.76 -7.70 23.84
N SER A 70 25.01 -7.71 23.38
CA SER A 70 25.44 -6.88 22.26
C SER A 70 24.74 -7.25 20.95
N LEU A 71 24.55 -8.55 20.69
CA LEU A 71 23.80 -9.04 19.52
C LEU A 71 22.32 -8.69 19.58
N VAL A 72 21.69 -8.78 20.76
CA VAL A 72 20.29 -8.38 20.96
C VAL A 72 20.13 -6.88 20.74
N SER A 73 21.02 -6.05 21.31
CA SER A 73 20.97 -4.60 21.13
C SER A 73 21.21 -4.19 19.66
N GLU A 74 22.16 -4.85 18.98
CA GLU A 74 22.43 -4.61 17.56
C GLU A 74 21.24 -5.05 16.69
N ASN A 75 20.60 -6.18 17.01
CA ASN A 75 19.40 -6.62 16.31
C ASN A 75 18.24 -5.62 16.49
N GLN A 76 18.05 -5.11 17.71
CA GLN A 76 17.06 -4.06 17.97
C GLN A 76 17.37 -2.78 17.19
N ARG A 77 18.63 -2.35 17.18
CA ARG A 77 19.06 -1.17 16.41
C ARG A 77 18.79 -1.34 14.92
N LEU A 78 19.18 -2.49 14.36
CA LEU A 78 18.94 -2.81 12.94
C LEU A 78 17.45 -2.85 12.60
N ASN A 79 16.61 -3.41 13.48
CA ASN A 79 15.15 -3.42 13.27
C ASN A 79 14.56 -2.01 13.27
N VAL A 80 15.02 -1.12 14.16
CA VAL A 80 14.61 0.30 14.15
C VAL A 80 15.09 1.01 12.87
N GLU A 81 16.32 0.74 12.43
CA GLU A 81 16.86 1.31 11.19
C GLU A 81 16.09 0.82 9.96
N ILE A 82 15.78 -0.48 9.88
CA ILE A 82 14.93 -1.05 8.83
C ILE A 82 13.53 -0.41 8.83
N ALA A 83 12.92 -0.22 10.01
CA ALA A 83 11.61 0.42 10.11
C ALA A 83 11.66 1.87 9.58
N LYS A 84 12.71 2.61 9.92
CA LYS A 84 12.93 3.98 9.43
C LYS A 84 13.20 4.04 7.93
N LEU A 85 14.01 3.12 7.40
CA LEU A 85 14.28 3.05 5.95
C LEU A 85 13.00 2.75 5.17
N ARG A 86 12.17 1.81 5.66
CA ARG A 86 10.86 1.50 5.05
C ARG A 86 9.87 2.67 5.12
N GLN A 87 9.94 3.47 6.17
CA GLN A 87 9.13 4.69 6.26
C GLN A 87 9.60 5.72 5.22
N ASN A 88 10.89 5.99 5.15
CA ASN A 88 11.46 6.92 4.16
C ASN A 88 11.18 6.47 2.72
N GLU A 89 11.23 5.16 2.45
CA GLU A 89 10.89 4.59 1.15
C GLU A 89 9.43 4.84 0.78
N ARG A 90 8.49 4.68 1.73
CA ARG A 90 7.07 5.03 1.49
C ARG A 90 6.90 6.52 1.21
N GLU A 91 7.48 7.39 2.04
CA GLU A 91 7.42 8.85 1.85
C GLU A 91 8.04 9.26 0.49
N TYR A 92 9.13 8.62 0.09
CA TYR A 92 9.74 8.87 -1.22
C TYR A 92 8.84 8.45 -2.37
N ASN A 93 8.20 7.28 -2.29
CA ASN A 93 7.27 6.80 -3.32
C ASN A 93 6.02 7.69 -3.39
N GLU A 94 5.46 8.13 -2.26
CA GLU A 94 4.35 9.09 -2.23
C GLU A 94 4.71 10.40 -2.95
N VAL A 95 5.90 10.95 -2.70
CA VAL A 95 6.38 12.18 -3.38
C VAL A 95 6.60 11.94 -4.88
N LEU A 96 7.10 10.77 -5.28
CA LEU A 96 7.24 10.42 -6.71
C LEU A 96 5.88 10.37 -7.40
N GLU A 97 4.92 9.65 -6.83
CA GLU A 97 3.56 9.56 -7.37
C GLU A 97 2.89 10.94 -7.45
N GLU A 98 3.07 11.78 -6.42
CA GLU A 98 2.58 13.16 -6.44
C GLU A 98 3.22 13.97 -7.57
N ASN A 99 4.53 13.84 -7.78
CA ASN A 99 5.24 14.53 -8.85
C ASN A 99 4.77 14.08 -10.24
N GLU A 100 4.53 12.78 -10.42
CA GLU A 100 3.98 12.23 -11.65
C GLU A 100 2.56 12.76 -11.92
N ARG A 101 1.70 12.81 -10.89
CA ARG A 101 0.36 13.42 -10.98
C ARG A 101 0.43 14.90 -11.38
N PHE A 102 1.33 15.68 -10.76
CA PHE A 102 1.49 17.09 -11.15
C PHE A 102 1.97 17.27 -12.58
N ARG A 103 2.86 16.41 -13.07
CA ARG A 103 3.30 16.43 -14.47
C ARG A 103 2.16 16.09 -15.42
N ALA A 104 1.39 15.05 -15.14
CA ALA A 104 0.23 14.67 -15.93
C ALA A 104 -0.81 15.78 -15.96
N LEU A 105 -1.10 16.41 -14.82
CA LEU A 105 -1.99 17.57 -14.74
C LEU A 105 -1.46 18.79 -15.53
N PHE A 106 -0.15 19.05 -15.46
CA PHE A 106 0.46 20.13 -16.23
C PHE A 106 0.35 19.88 -17.74
N ASP A 107 0.58 18.65 -18.17
CA ASP A 107 0.41 18.24 -19.56
C ASP A 107 -1.04 18.36 -20.02
N LEU A 108 -2.00 17.94 -19.20
CA LEU A 108 -3.43 18.09 -19.45
C LEU A 108 -3.81 19.57 -19.60
N LYS A 109 -3.37 20.41 -18.65
CA LYS A 109 -3.61 21.87 -18.68
C LYS A 109 -2.94 22.55 -19.87
N SER A 110 -1.78 22.06 -20.31
CA SER A 110 -1.10 22.62 -21.49
C SER A 110 -1.81 22.26 -22.79
N ARG A 111 -2.45 21.10 -22.88
CA ARG A 111 -3.26 20.66 -24.04
C ARG A 111 -4.64 21.33 -24.08
N HIS A 112 -5.20 21.64 -22.90
CA HIS A 112 -6.53 22.23 -22.72
C HIS A 112 -6.41 23.48 -21.84
N SER A 113 -5.75 24.51 -22.38
CA SER A 113 -5.48 25.77 -21.67
C SER A 113 -6.73 26.59 -21.33
N ASP A 114 -7.85 26.24 -21.92
CA ASP A 114 -9.17 26.82 -21.78
C ASP A 114 -10.04 26.14 -20.73
N TYR A 115 -9.58 25.03 -20.12
CA TYR A 115 -10.32 24.35 -19.05
C TYR A 115 -9.91 24.84 -17.69
N VAL A 116 -10.88 24.99 -16.80
CA VAL A 116 -10.67 25.22 -15.36
C VAL A 116 -10.89 23.90 -14.63
N PHE A 117 -9.89 23.48 -13.85
CA PHE A 117 -9.92 22.22 -13.13
C PHE A 117 -9.94 22.45 -11.63
N GLU A 118 -10.84 21.73 -10.94
CA GLU A 118 -10.86 21.60 -9.49
C GLU A 118 -10.42 20.19 -9.09
N THR A 119 -9.40 20.09 -8.24
CA THR A 119 -8.93 18.80 -7.72
C THR A 119 -9.80 18.35 -6.56
N ALA A 120 -10.27 17.12 -6.60
CA ALA A 120 -11.08 16.51 -5.56
C ALA A 120 -10.60 15.10 -5.20
N SER A 121 -10.74 14.73 -3.92
CA SER A 121 -10.52 13.35 -3.48
C SER A 121 -11.83 12.58 -3.49
N VAL A 122 -11.80 11.33 -3.89
CA VAL A 122 -12.94 10.43 -3.81
C VAL A 122 -13.09 9.95 -2.36
N LEU A 123 -14.22 10.25 -1.75
CA LEU A 123 -14.51 9.91 -0.34
C LEU A 123 -15.15 8.55 -0.19
N SER A 124 -15.99 8.16 -1.14
CA SER A 124 -16.69 6.88 -1.11
C SER A 124 -17.16 6.46 -2.50
N TRP A 125 -17.21 5.15 -2.72
CA TRP A 125 -17.88 4.53 -3.86
C TRP A 125 -19.13 3.80 -3.40
N THR A 126 -20.20 3.92 -4.17
CA THR A 126 -21.44 3.17 -3.96
C THR A 126 -21.78 2.47 -5.26
N SER A 127 -21.65 1.16 -5.27
CA SER A 127 -22.05 0.34 -6.41
C SER A 127 -23.17 -0.59 -6.00
N SER A 128 -24.21 -0.64 -6.81
CA SER A 128 -25.37 -1.53 -6.66
C SER A 128 -25.68 -2.18 -8.03
N ASN A 129 -26.69 -3.03 -8.07
CA ASN A 129 -27.10 -3.63 -9.34
C ASN A 129 -27.68 -2.61 -10.35
N TRP A 130 -27.97 -1.37 -9.93
CA TRP A 130 -28.66 -0.36 -10.73
C TRP A 130 -27.90 0.97 -10.84
N ALA A 131 -26.96 1.22 -9.94
CA ALA A 131 -26.27 2.49 -9.84
C ALA A 131 -24.81 2.31 -9.50
N SER A 132 -23.96 3.09 -10.12
CA SER A 132 -22.54 3.24 -9.81
C SER A 132 -22.26 4.73 -9.59
N THR A 133 -22.17 5.14 -8.32
CA THR A 133 -21.98 6.54 -7.92
C THR A 133 -20.81 6.67 -6.97
N PHE A 134 -20.22 7.84 -6.91
CA PHE A 134 -19.17 8.17 -5.95
C PHE A 134 -19.32 9.57 -5.42
N THR A 135 -18.74 9.82 -4.25
CA THR A 135 -18.77 11.14 -3.59
C THR A 135 -17.38 11.74 -3.58
N ILE A 136 -17.27 13.02 -3.91
CA ILE A 136 -16.03 13.77 -3.93
C ILE A 136 -15.97 14.85 -2.85
N SER A 137 -14.77 15.28 -2.46
CA SER A 137 -14.48 16.24 -1.38
C SER A 137 -14.66 17.72 -1.79
N LYS A 138 -15.44 17.99 -2.81
CA LYS A 138 -15.73 19.34 -3.33
C LYS A 138 -17.22 19.56 -3.42
N GLY A 139 -17.67 20.76 -3.06
CA GLY A 139 -19.08 21.17 -3.11
C GLY A 139 -19.21 22.68 -3.11
N SER A 140 -20.41 23.21 -3.07
CA SER A 140 -20.73 24.64 -3.27
C SER A 140 -20.07 25.60 -2.26
N SER A 141 -19.61 25.13 -1.11
CA SER A 141 -18.96 25.99 -0.10
C SER A 141 -17.44 26.08 -0.27
N ASN A 142 -16.80 25.18 -1.00
CA ASN A 142 -15.35 25.09 -1.11
C ASN A 142 -14.81 24.95 -2.54
N SER A 143 -15.67 25.07 -3.54
CA SER A 143 -15.32 25.02 -4.97
C SER A 143 -16.42 25.60 -5.84
N ASP A 144 -16.12 25.81 -7.13
CA ASP A 144 -17.07 26.24 -8.15
C ASP A 144 -17.71 25.05 -8.90
N VAL A 145 -17.77 23.87 -8.27
CA VAL A 145 -18.35 22.67 -8.86
C VAL A 145 -19.87 22.80 -8.97
N GLU A 146 -20.38 22.51 -10.17
CA GLU A 146 -21.81 22.55 -10.48
C GLU A 146 -22.33 21.18 -10.93
N VAL A 147 -23.68 21.05 -10.90
CA VAL A 147 -24.34 19.85 -11.46
C VAL A 147 -24.17 19.85 -12.98
N GLY A 148 -23.69 18.74 -13.50
CA GLY A 148 -23.39 18.60 -14.92
C GLY A 148 -21.89 18.55 -15.24
N ASP A 149 -21.04 19.01 -14.33
CA ASP A 149 -19.60 19.03 -14.52
C ASP A 149 -19.01 17.64 -14.77
N ALA A 150 -18.05 17.60 -15.71
CA ALA A 150 -17.35 16.38 -16.03
C ALA A 150 -16.28 16.05 -14.99
N VAL A 151 -16.22 14.79 -14.57
CA VAL A 151 -15.19 14.28 -13.68
C VAL A 151 -14.22 13.40 -14.47
N ILE A 152 -12.93 13.72 -14.39
CA ILE A 152 -11.87 13.06 -15.16
C ILE A 152 -10.71 12.62 -14.24
N THR A 153 -9.86 11.72 -14.77
CA THR A 153 -8.56 11.40 -14.16
C THR A 153 -7.51 12.47 -14.51
N GLU A 154 -6.34 12.40 -13.88
CA GLU A 154 -5.18 13.21 -14.25
C GLU A 154 -4.70 13.03 -15.70
N ALA A 155 -5.00 11.87 -16.31
CA ALA A 155 -4.69 11.57 -17.71
C ALA A 155 -5.76 12.07 -18.71
N GLY A 156 -6.83 12.72 -18.22
CA GLY A 156 -7.93 13.23 -19.04
C GLY A 156 -8.96 12.18 -19.45
N MET A 157 -8.99 11.03 -18.76
CA MET A 157 -9.99 9.99 -18.99
C MET A 157 -11.28 10.33 -18.26
N LEU A 158 -12.42 10.20 -18.93
CA LEU A 158 -13.73 10.47 -18.31
C LEU A 158 -14.09 9.38 -17.31
N VAL A 159 -14.43 9.80 -16.09
CA VAL A 159 -14.84 8.93 -14.97
C VAL A 159 -16.33 9.02 -14.70
N GLY A 160 -16.89 10.20 -14.81
CA GLY A 160 -18.28 10.43 -14.48
C GLY A 160 -18.72 11.88 -14.65
N GLN A 161 -19.85 12.18 -14.03
CA GLN A 161 -20.51 13.49 -14.05
C GLN A 161 -21.06 13.83 -12.68
N VAL A 162 -20.97 15.08 -12.27
CA VAL A 162 -21.58 15.60 -11.03
C VAL A 162 -23.10 15.61 -11.19
N THR A 163 -23.81 14.99 -10.25
CA THR A 163 -25.29 14.89 -10.26
C THR A 163 -25.95 15.67 -9.14
N GLU A 164 -25.28 15.81 -8.00
CA GLU A 164 -25.78 16.56 -6.85
C GLU A 164 -24.60 17.31 -6.21
N VAL A 165 -24.82 18.55 -5.81
CA VAL A 165 -23.82 19.37 -5.13
C VAL A 165 -24.34 19.74 -3.76
N GLU A 166 -23.59 19.36 -2.73
CA GLU A 166 -23.86 19.69 -1.32
C GLU A 166 -22.86 20.76 -0.84
N GLY A 167 -22.89 21.12 0.44
CA GLY A 167 -22.02 22.17 0.98
C GLY A 167 -20.52 21.91 0.74
N THR A 168 -19.99 20.78 1.18
CA THR A 168 -18.55 20.44 1.11
C THR A 168 -18.25 19.22 0.25
N THR A 169 -19.28 18.57 -0.26
CA THR A 169 -19.16 17.32 -1.05
C THR A 169 -20.07 17.39 -2.27
N SER A 170 -19.78 16.60 -3.28
CA SER A 170 -20.68 16.39 -4.41
C SER A 170 -20.80 14.91 -4.72
N LYS A 171 -22.00 14.52 -5.16
CA LYS A 171 -22.27 13.17 -5.64
C LYS A 171 -22.10 13.12 -7.14
N CYS A 172 -21.35 12.13 -7.61
CA CYS A 172 -21.05 11.92 -9.02
C CYS A 172 -21.63 10.58 -9.47
N ARG A 173 -22.10 10.56 -10.70
CA ARG A 173 -22.50 9.36 -11.43
C ARG A 173 -21.31 8.89 -12.25
N SER A 174 -20.94 7.61 -12.11
CA SER A 174 -19.90 7.01 -12.93
C SER A 174 -20.35 6.81 -14.38
N ILE A 175 -19.40 6.74 -15.31
CA ILE A 175 -19.69 6.49 -16.74
C ILE A 175 -20.35 5.12 -16.97
N VAL A 176 -20.14 4.14 -16.08
CA VAL A 176 -20.77 2.81 -16.20
C VAL A 176 -22.18 2.75 -15.58
N ASP A 177 -22.62 3.83 -14.90
CA ASP A 177 -23.97 3.91 -14.30
C ASP A 177 -25.05 3.86 -15.37
N THR A 178 -26.15 3.15 -15.12
CA THR A 178 -27.26 3.00 -16.09
C THR A 178 -27.93 4.33 -16.49
N GLY A 179 -27.80 5.36 -15.69
CA GLY A 179 -28.27 6.72 -15.99
C GLY A 179 -27.28 7.59 -16.72
N PHE A 180 -26.06 7.09 -16.99
CA PHE A 180 -25.06 7.83 -17.74
C PHE A 180 -25.33 7.77 -19.25
N SER A 181 -25.13 8.92 -19.92
CA SER A 181 -25.19 9.02 -21.38
C SER A 181 -24.31 10.16 -21.86
N ALA A 182 -23.50 9.93 -22.86
CA ALA A 182 -22.64 10.93 -23.49
C ALA A 182 -22.62 10.78 -25.02
N SER A 183 -22.67 11.91 -25.72
CA SER A 183 -22.41 11.92 -27.15
C SER A 183 -20.92 11.65 -27.41
N ALA A 184 -20.60 10.67 -28.22
CA ALA A 184 -19.26 10.20 -28.48
C ALA A 184 -18.98 10.05 -29.98
N PHE A 185 -17.70 9.88 -30.32
CA PHE A 185 -17.23 9.47 -31.64
C PHE A 185 -16.06 8.52 -31.47
N THR A 186 -15.76 7.75 -32.51
CA THR A 186 -14.58 6.89 -32.53
C THR A 186 -13.48 7.47 -33.39
N GLU A 187 -12.25 7.04 -33.16
CA GLU A 187 -11.11 7.49 -33.98
C GLU A 187 -11.25 7.11 -35.45
N SER A 188 -11.83 5.93 -35.73
CA SER A 188 -12.04 5.44 -37.10
C SER A 188 -13.23 6.07 -37.82
N SER A 189 -14.16 6.69 -37.10
CA SER A 189 -15.34 7.36 -37.66
C SER A 189 -15.60 8.67 -36.93
N SER A 190 -15.94 9.70 -37.72
CA SER A 190 -16.43 10.98 -37.20
C SER A 190 -17.94 10.97 -36.89
N ASP A 191 -18.61 9.86 -37.12
CA ASP A 191 -20.03 9.70 -36.83
C ASP A 191 -20.29 9.79 -35.34
N ILE A 192 -21.39 10.49 -35.01
CA ILE A 192 -21.77 10.67 -33.62
C ILE A 192 -22.59 9.48 -33.18
N VAL A 193 -22.13 8.85 -32.11
CA VAL A 193 -22.77 7.73 -31.41
C VAL A 193 -23.08 8.12 -29.99
N VAL A 194 -23.83 7.30 -29.27
CA VAL A 194 -24.15 7.51 -27.86
C VAL A 194 -23.48 6.44 -27.02
N ALA A 195 -22.52 6.86 -26.20
CA ALA A 195 -21.95 6.03 -25.15
C ALA A 195 -22.87 6.08 -23.93
N LYS A 196 -23.33 4.92 -23.45
CA LYS A 196 -24.36 4.83 -22.42
C LYS A 196 -24.05 3.71 -21.44
N GLY A 197 -24.30 3.98 -20.16
CA GLY A 197 -24.34 2.93 -19.16
C GLY A 197 -25.49 1.98 -19.41
N ASN A 198 -25.23 0.68 -19.33
CA ASN A 198 -26.21 -0.37 -19.61
C ASN A 198 -26.22 -1.40 -18.49
N PHE A 199 -27.42 -1.76 -18.04
CA PHE A 199 -27.60 -2.70 -16.92
C PHE A 199 -26.84 -4.03 -17.10
N ALA A 200 -26.88 -4.60 -18.29
CA ALA A 200 -26.24 -5.87 -18.57
C ALA A 200 -24.69 -5.77 -18.54
N ARG A 201 -24.14 -4.61 -18.94
CA ARG A 201 -22.69 -4.38 -19.06
C ARG A 201 -22.08 -3.71 -17.80
N MET A 202 -22.88 -3.00 -17.02
CA MET A 202 -22.43 -2.31 -15.79
C MET A 202 -21.80 -3.27 -14.78
N ARG A 203 -22.31 -4.51 -14.65
CA ARG A 203 -21.77 -5.54 -13.77
C ARG A 203 -20.33 -5.91 -14.10
N ASP A 204 -19.97 -5.82 -15.38
CA ASP A 204 -18.65 -6.12 -15.90
C ASP A 204 -17.79 -4.85 -16.04
N GLY A 205 -18.29 -3.72 -15.49
CA GLY A 205 -17.60 -2.43 -15.55
C GLY A 205 -17.55 -1.82 -16.96
N LYS A 206 -18.46 -2.17 -17.86
CA LYS A 206 -18.43 -1.76 -19.28
C LYS A 206 -19.62 -0.87 -19.65
N LEU A 207 -19.48 -0.13 -20.76
CA LEU A 207 -20.56 0.68 -21.37
C LEU A 207 -21.06 0.04 -22.65
N ALA A 208 -22.19 0.56 -23.15
CA ALA A 208 -22.70 0.30 -24.49
C ALA A 208 -22.52 1.52 -25.39
N ILE A 209 -22.26 1.31 -26.67
CA ILE A 209 -22.57 2.30 -27.70
C ILE A 209 -23.87 1.87 -28.35
N GLU A 210 -24.82 2.78 -28.36
CA GLU A 210 -26.12 2.62 -29.00
C GLU A 210 -26.25 3.59 -30.19
N TYR A 211 -27.21 3.33 -31.07
CA TYR A 211 -27.49 4.16 -32.25
C TYR A 211 -26.35 4.23 -33.29
N ILE A 212 -25.70 3.08 -33.52
CA ILE A 212 -24.73 2.95 -34.61
C ILE A 212 -25.49 2.91 -35.93
N SER A 213 -25.30 3.93 -36.76
CA SER A 213 -25.96 4.03 -38.08
C SER A 213 -25.39 2.99 -39.05
N GLU A 214 -26.23 2.53 -40.00
CA GLU A 214 -25.75 1.71 -41.10
C GLU A 214 -24.67 2.48 -41.87
N GLY A 215 -23.50 1.88 -42.07
CA GLY A 215 -22.34 2.49 -42.71
C GLY A 215 -21.35 3.18 -41.79
N THR A 216 -21.60 3.26 -40.49
CA THR A 216 -20.60 3.72 -39.52
C THR A 216 -19.46 2.71 -39.44
N HIS A 217 -18.23 3.16 -39.71
CA HIS A 217 -17.03 2.34 -39.58
C HIS A 217 -16.54 2.38 -38.16
N MET A 218 -16.74 1.30 -37.46
CA MET A 218 -16.26 1.09 -36.07
C MET A 218 -15.62 -0.29 -35.96
N TYR A 219 -14.51 -0.38 -35.25
CA TYR A 219 -13.74 -1.60 -35.11
C TYR A 219 -13.41 -1.88 -33.64
N THR A 220 -13.25 -3.13 -33.30
CA THR A 220 -12.70 -3.53 -32.00
C THR A 220 -11.30 -2.93 -31.83
N GLY A 221 -11.05 -2.28 -30.70
CA GLY A 221 -9.83 -1.53 -30.38
C GLY A 221 -9.94 -0.03 -30.69
N ASP A 222 -11.00 0.45 -31.33
CA ASP A 222 -11.19 1.88 -31.59
C ASP A 222 -11.28 2.67 -30.29
N THR A 223 -10.64 3.83 -30.27
CA THR A 223 -10.71 4.79 -29.18
C THR A 223 -12.05 5.53 -29.22
N VAL A 224 -12.75 5.57 -28.10
CA VAL A 224 -14.04 6.26 -27.93
C VAL A 224 -13.84 7.53 -27.12
N MET A 225 -14.21 8.68 -27.69
CA MET A 225 -14.04 10.01 -27.10
C MET A 225 -15.36 10.79 -27.12
N THR A 226 -15.52 11.74 -26.18
CA THR A 226 -16.68 12.65 -26.16
C THR A 226 -16.69 13.55 -27.39
N SER A 227 -17.86 13.75 -27.99
CA SER A 227 -18.00 14.55 -29.22
C SER A 227 -18.13 16.05 -28.97
N GLY A 228 -18.40 16.48 -27.73
CA GLY A 228 -18.73 17.86 -27.38
C GLY A 228 -20.15 18.27 -27.74
N LYS A 229 -20.95 17.39 -28.33
CA LYS A 229 -22.35 17.72 -28.66
C LYS A 229 -23.25 17.44 -27.47
N GLY A 230 -24.24 18.34 -27.30
CA GLY A 230 -25.16 18.28 -26.17
C GLY A 230 -24.71 19.14 -24.97
N GLU A 231 -23.60 19.89 -25.09
CA GLU A 231 -23.12 20.89 -24.12
C GLU A 231 -22.84 20.36 -22.68
N VAL A 232 -22.84 19.02 -22.53
CA VAL A 232 -22.63 18.37 -21.21
C VAL A 232 -21.16 18.05 -20.98
N PHE A 233 -20.48 17.60 -22.03
CA PHE A 233 -19.07 17.24 -21.98
C PHE A 233 -18.29 17.99 -23.03
N THR A 234 -17.06 18.40 -22.71
CA THR A 234 -16.15 18.96 -23.71
C THR A 234 -15.78 17.89 -24.73
N ARG A 235 -15.37 18.31 -25.93
CA ARG A 235 -14.91 17.38 -26.96
C ARG A 235 -13.54 16.79 -26.63
N GLY A 236 -13.37 15.47 -26.88
CA GLY A 236 -12.08 14.80 -26.82
C GLY A 236 -11.71 14.19 -25.47
N LEU A 237 -12.62 14.13 -24.51
CA LEU A 237 -12.38 13.35 -23.30
C LEU A 237 -12.42 11.86 -23.63
N LEU A 238 -11.39 11.13 -23.24
CA LEU A 238 -11.28 9.70 -23.48
C LEU A 238 -12.28 8.94 -22.59
N ILE A 239 -13.20 8.18 -23.21
CA ILE A 239 -14.17 7.33 -22.51
C ILE A 239 -13.57 5.92 -22.33
N GLY A 240 -13.05 5.33 -23.42
CA GLY A 240 -12.54 3.96 -23.40
C GLY A 240 -12.25 3.42 -24.79
N TYR A 241 -12.26 2.11 -24.90
CA TYR A 241 -11.95 1.38 -26.12
C TYR A 241 -13.06 0.40 -26.47
N VAL A 242 -13.39 0.27 -27.76
CA VAL A 242 -14.34 -0.72 -28.24
C VAL A 242 -13.78 -2.13 -27.99
N SER A 243 -14.43 -2.90 -27.14
CA SER A 243 -13.99 -4.28 -26.81
C SER A 243 -14.70 -5.34 -27.61
N ASP A 244 -15.96 -5.12 -28.00
CA ASP A 244 -16.76 -6.06 -28.74
C ASP A 244 -17.87 -5.35 -29.53
N MET A 245 -18.36 -6.00 -30.60
CA MET A 245 -19.45 -5.49 -31.45
C MET A 245 -20.49 -6.58 -31.64
N ASP A 246 -21.74 -6.27 -31.30
CA ASP A 246 -22.88 -7.17 -31.38
C ASP A 246 -23.98 -6.59 -32.29
N GLU A 247 -24.77 -7.46 -32.88
CA GLU A 247 -26.05 -7.05 -33.46
C GLU A 247 -27.02 -6.66 -32.32
N ASP A 248 -27.75 -5.56 -32.52
CA ASP A 248 -28.79 -5.18 -31.54
C ASP A 248 -29.85 -6.27 -31.44
N ILE A 249 -30.39 -6.48 -30.22
CA ILE A 249 -31.44 -7.47 -29.92
C ILE A 249 -32.66 -7.31 -30.85
N SER A 250 -32.91 -6.08 -31.34
CA SER A 250 -33.95 -5.80 -32.31
C SER A 250 -33.66 -6.28 -33.74
N GLY A 251 -32.38 -6.60 -34.06
CA GLY A 251 -31.93 -6.94 -35.41
C GLY A 251 -31.96 -5.77 -36.39
N LEU A 252 -32.16 -4.56 -35.92
CA LEU A 252 -32.28 -3.33 -36.73
C LEU A 252 -31.07 -2.41 -36.66
N GLY A 253 -30.00 -2.79 -35.93
CA GLY A 253 -28.81 -1.99 -35.77
C GLY A 253 -27.67 -2.77 -35.15
N MET A 254 -26.55 -2.09 -34.95
CA MET A 254 -25.39 -2.62 -34.24
C MET A 254 -25.24 -1.91 -32.91
N THR A 255 -24.74 -2.64 -31.94
CA THR A 255 -24.28 -2.11 -30.64
C THR A 255 -22.84 -2.48 -30.44
N ALA A 256 -22.11 -1.66 -29.69
CA ALA A 256 -20.75 -2.00 -29.30
C ALA A 256 -20.61 -1.97 -27.77
N THR A 257 -19.70 -2.77 -27.27
CA THR A 257 -19.27 -2.76 -25.88
C THR A 257 -17.99 -1.96 -25.75
N VAL A 258 -17.94 -1.05 -24.77
CA VAL A 258 -16.77 -0.20 -24.51
C VAL A 258 -16.23 -0.54 -23.14
N GLU A 259 -14.94 -0.81 -23.09
CA GLU A 259 -14.17 -0.93 -21.86
C GLU A 259 -13.65 0.45 -21.47
N PRO A 260 -13.97 0.97 -20.27
CA PRO A 260 -13.47 2.26 -19.79
C PRO A 260 -11.95 2.35 -19.83
N ALA A 261 -11.41 3.51 -20.19
CA ALA A 261 -9.98 3.75 -20.13
C ALA A 261 -9.47 3.90 -18.69
N ALA A 262 -10.32 4.38 -17.78
CA ALA A 262 -10.03 4.52 -16.36
C ALA A 262 -10.52 3.30 -15.56
N GLU A 263 -9.76 2.88 -14.56
CA GLU A 263 -10.17 1.84 -13.60
C GLU A 263 -11.21 2.41 -12.63
N ILE A 264 -12.49 2.24 -12.99
CA ILE A 264 -13.62 2.75 -12.23
C ILE A 264 -13.72 2.00 -10.90
N GLY A 265 -13.68 2.74 -9.78
CA GLY A 265 -13.81 2.19 -8.42
C GLY A 265 -12.51 2.17 -7.59
N GLU A 266 -11.35 2.35 -8.21
CA GLU A 266 -10.05 2.39 -7.50
C GLU A 266 -9.46 3.81 -7.40
N LEU A 267 -10.12 4.80 -8.00
CA LEU A 267 -9.64 6.17 -8.04
C LEU A 267 -9.70 6.83 -6.66
N MET A 268 -8.59 7.40 -6.22
CA MET A 268 -8.50 8.19 -4.98
C MET A 268 -8.67 9.68 -5.25
N ASN A 269 -8.14 10.17 -6.37
CA ASN A 269 -8.21 11.57 -6.76
C ASN A 269 -8.79 11.70 -8.17
N VAL A 270 -9.56 12.75 -8.35
CA VAL A 270 -10.19 13.10 -9.63
C VAL A 270 -10.11 14.61 -9.84
N TYR A 271 -10.35 15.03 -11.06
CA TYR A 271 -10.41 16.44 -11.47
C TYR A 271 -11.80 16.73 -12.02
N VAL A 272 -12.39 17.82 -11.56
CA VAL A 272 -13.67 18.30 -12.06
C VAL A 272 -13.42 19.45 -13.03
N ILE A 273 -13.97 19.38 -14.22
CA ILE A 273 -13.93 20.48 -15.20
C ILE A 273 -15.09 21.40 -14.88
N THR A 274 -14.79 22.57 -14.26
CA THR A 274 -15.81 23.53 -13.79
C THR A 274 -16.13 24.61 -14.82
N ASP A 275 -15.24 24.86 -15.78
CA ASP A 275 -15.49 25.78 -16.88
C ASP A 275 -14.72 25.35 -18.14
N PHE A 276 -15.33 25.53 -19.30
CA PHE A 276 -14.70 25.30 -20.59
C PHE A 276 -15.32 26.19 -21.66
N LYS A 277 -14.50 26.69 -22.57
CA LYS A 277 -15.02 27.44 -23.71
C LYS A 277 -15.48 26.48 -24.80
N VAL A 278 -16.75 26.51 -25.10
CA VAL A 278 -17.29 25.83 -26.30
C VAL A 278 -16.75 26.53 -27.52
N THR A 279 -15.79 25.87 -28.20
CA THR A 279 -15.36 26.37 -29.51
C THR A 279 -16.37 25.88 -30.56
N GLU A 280 -17.11 26.79 -31.15
CA GLU A 280 -18.03 26.53 -32.28
C GLU A 280 -17.31 25.94 -33.49
#